data_7a841cfb21403bedaffc507ebcba2f93
#
_entry.id   7a841cfb21403bedaffc507ebcba2f93
#
_cell.length_a   1.000
_cell.length_b   1.000
_cell.length_c   1.000
_cell.angle_alpha   90.00
_cell.angle_beta   90.00
_cell.angle_gamma   90.00
#
_symmetry.space_group_name_H-M   'P 1'
#
loop_
_entity.id
_entity.type
_entity.pdbx_description
1 polymer ?
#
loop_
_entity_poly.entity_id
_entity_poly.type
_entity_poly.pdbx_seq_one_letter_code
_entity_poly.pdbx_strand_id
1 'polypeptide(L)'
;MYRKILAAVNEFTNSELAARYAIALAKSCGSSLSLVFVADGKIERDMFRHAESALERLFLEARSLNVEVESITEKGDPVKKISDLVRKNGVDIVFAATRREDVEKRYFLKTLARELAMKLPCATAIVRIVRMGKSYPRNILVPLKGHMTDLEDRSCFVANLAMAFHASVTLFHLTSPITDFFHGETLLNPAQREKRLPDDIDQFTDCLKKYDIRHEKKTGQGSVSRSITIEAAHRRNDLIVMGASERSLLRSITGGNPVEEVLRETPCNLIIFRPG
;
A
#
# COMPACT_ATOMS: atom_id res chain seq x y z
N MET A 1 11.98 -6.47 -9.67
CA MET A 1 12.04 -5.01 -9.80
C MET A 1 10.99 -4.59 -10.81
N TYR A 2 10.16 -3.61 -10.51
CA TYR A 2 9.09 -3.14 -11.40
C TYR A 2 9.67 -2.45 -12.63
N ARG A 3 9.17 -2.76 -13.83
CA ARG A 3 9.56 -2.12 -15.09
C ARG A 3 8.48 -1.19 -15.63
N LYS A 4 7.22 -1.56 -15.41
CA LYS A 4 6.06 -0.82 -15.90
C LYS A 4 5.06 -0.62 -14.78
N ILE A 5 4.80 0.62 -14.46
CA ILE A 5 3.91 1.04 -13.39
C ILE A 5 2.70 1.75 -14.00
N LEU A 6 1.51 1.49 -13.49
CA LEU A 6 0.29 2.20 -13.85
C LEU A 6 -0.29 2.89 -12.62
N ALA A 7 -0.69 4.15 -12.75
CA ALA A 7 -1.44 4.86 -11.73
C ALA A 7 -2.84 5.23 -12.26
N ALA A 8 -3.87 4.73 -11.59
CA ALA A 8 -5.25 5.08 -11.87
C ALA A 8 -5.57 6.45 -11.26
N VAL A 9 -5.86 7.43 -12.09
CA VAL A 9 -6.18 8.81 -11.71
C VAL A 9 -7.66 9.06 -11.94
N ASN A 10 -8.28 9.87 -11.10
CA ASN A 10 -9.64 10.33 -11.25
C ASN A 10 -9.74 11.82 -10.82
N GLU A 11 -10.94 12.34 -10.74
CA GLU A 11 -11.24 13.72 -10.38
C GLU A 11 -10.90 14.12 -8.94
N PHE A 12 -10.54 13.14 -8.07
CA PHE A 12 -10.29 13.40 -6.66
C PHE A 12 -8.81 13.53 -6.33
N THR A 13 -8.46 14.48 -5.47
CA THR A 13 -7.08 14.73 -5.00
C THR A 13 -6.39 13.50 -4.41
N ASN A 14 -7.14 12.56 -3.82
CA ASN A 14 -6.58 11.31 -3.29
C ASN A 14 -5.89 10.49 -4.38
N SER A 15 -6.41 10.48 -5.60
CA SER A 15 -5.80 9.76 -6.72
C SER A 15 -4.51 10.43 -7.20
N GLU A 16 -4.43 11.75 -7.17
CA GLU A 16 -3.18 12.47 -7.47
C GLU A 16 -2.08 12.10 -6.46
N LEU A 17 -2.42 12.05 -5.16
CA LEU A 17 -1.45 11.67 -4.13
C LEU A 17 -1.02 10.20 -4.25
N ALA A 18 -1.93 9.30 -4.62
CA ALA A 18 -1.59 7.92 -4.92
C ALA A 18 -0.67 7.80 -6.14
N ALA A 19 -0.93 8.60 -7.19
CA ALA A 19 -0.07 8.66 -8.36
C ALA A 19 1.33 9.21 -8.05
N ARG A 20 1.49 10.13 -7.09
CA ARG A 20 2.81 10.59 -6.63
C ARG A 20 3.64 9.48 -5.98
N TYR A 21 3.00 8.53 -5.26
CA TYR A 21 3.70 7.34 -4.80
C TYR A 21 4.19 6.47 -5.98
N ALA A 22 3.36 6.34 -7.03
CA ALA A 22 3.77 5.65 -8.25
C ALA A 22 4.92 6.37 -8.98
N ILE A 23 4.89 7.70 -9.09
CA ILE A 23 5.97 8.52 -9.66
C ILE A 23 7.28 8.30 -8.89
N ALA A 24 7.23 8.37 -7.55
CA ALA A 24 8.41 8.17 -6.72
C ALA A 24 8.99 6.76 -6.89
N LEU A 25 8.15 5.74 -6.94
CA LEU A 25 8.56 4.36 -7.19
C LEU A 25 9.15 4.21 -8.59
N ALA A 26 8.51 4.79 -9.62
CA ALA A 26 9.00 4.76 -10.99
C ALA A 26 10.39 5.39 -11.13
N LYS A 27 10.59 6.56 -10.51
CA LYS A 27 11.90 7.20 -10.44
C LYS A 27 12.96 6.32 -9.79
N SER A 28 12.64 5.73 -8.64
CA SER A 28 13.58 4.89 -7.88
C SER A 28 13.96 3.60 -8.62
N CYS A 29 13.00 3.02 -9.35
CA CYS A 29 13.19 1.77 -10.09
C CYS A 29 13.68 1.96 -11.53
N GLY A 30 13.68 3.18 -12.07
CA GLY A 30 13.91 3.44 -13.49
C GLY A 30 12.81 2.87 -14.38
N SER A 31 11.57 2.91 -13.91
CA SER A 31 10.39 2.32 -14.56
C SER A 31 9.71 3.31 -15.50
N SER A 32 9.02 2.81 -16.53
CA SER A 32 8.03 3.60 -17.26
C SER A 32 6.72 3.68 -16.45
N LEU A 33 6.03 4.81 -16.57
CA LEU A 33 4.79 5.11 -15.84
C LEU A 33 3.65 5.45 -16.81
N SER A 34 2.52 4.76 -16.68
CA SER A 34 1.27 5.13 -17.36
C SER A 34 0.32 5.78 -16.36
N LEU A 35 -0.03 7.04 -16.58
CA LEU A 35 -1.08 7.76 -15.83
C LEU A 35 -2.40 7.55 -16.58
N VAL A 36 -3.36 6.88 -15.97
CA VAL A 36 -4.58 6.43 -16.65
C VAL A 36 -5.81 7.02 -16.00
N PHE A 37 -6.61 7.74 -16.77
CA PHE A 37 -7.95 8.15 -16.42
C PHE A 37 -8.98 7.43 -17.30
N VAL A 38 -10.00 6.86 -16.69
CA VAL A 38 -11.11 6.25 -17.42
C VAL A 38 -12.40 6.97 -17.07
N ALA A 39 -12.94 7.71 -18.03
CA ALA A 39 -14.23 8.38 -17.91
C ALA A 39 -15.35 7.35 -18.05
N ASP A 40 -16.12 7.12 -17.01
CA ASP A 40 -17.38 6.41 -17.13
C ASP A 40 -18.41 7.28 -17.86
N GLY A 41 -19.42 6.66 -18.47
CA GLY A 41 -20.42 7.39 -19.28
C GLY A 41 -21.31 8.35 -18.49
N LYS A 42 -21.10 8.51 -17.18
CA LYS A 42 -21.90 9.34 -16.25
C LYS A 42 -21.11 10.50 -15.68
N ILE A 43 -19.82 10.65 -16.04
CA ILE A 43 -18.98 11.71 -15.46
C ILE A 43 -19.45 13.08 -15.93
N GLU A 44 -19.60 14.00 -14.99
CA GLU A 44 -19.91 15.39 -15.26
C GLU A 44 -18.72 16.11 -15.92
N ARG A 45 -19.02 17.13 -16.74
CA ARG A 45 -18.01 17.88 -17.51
C ARG A 45 -16.92 18.48 -16.63
N ASP A 46 -17.29 18.99 -15.46
CA ASP A 46 -16.34 19.63 -14.54
C ASP A 46 -15.45 18.59 -13.86
N MET A 47 -15.99 17.44 -13.48
CA MET A 47 -15.21 16.31 -12.96
C MET A 47 -14.22 15.78 -14.01
N PHE A 48 -14.65 15.68 -15.27
CA PHE A 48 -13.76 15.31 -16.38
C PHE A 48 -12.60 16.29 -16.51
N ARG A 49 -12.87 17.61 -16.48
CA ARG A 49 -11.80 18.63 -16.53
C ARG A 49 -10.85 18.55 -15.34
N HIS A 50 -11.37 18.27 -14.12
CA HIS A 50 -10.52 18.08 -12.95
C HIS A 50 -9.57 16.91 -13.12
N ALA A 51 -10.05 15.77 -13.65
CA ALA A 51 -9.22 14.61 -13.92
C ALA A 51 -8.15 14.88 -14.99
N GLU A 52 -8.50 15.56 -16.09
CA GLU A 52 -7.54 15.95 -17.12
C GLU A 52 -6.45 16.90 -16.56
N SER A 53 -6.86 17.90 -15.78
CA SER A 53 -5.91 18.82 -15.13
C SER A 53 -5.01 18.09 -14.13
N ALA A 54 -5.53 17.07 -13.43
CA ALA A 54 -4.73 16.22 -12.55
C ALA A 54 -3.70 15.40 -13.34
N LEU A 55 -4.11 14.80 -14.46
CA LEU A 55 -3.19 14.07 -15.34
C LEU A 55 -2.07 14.97 -15.87
N GLU A 56 -2.40 16.19 -16.31
CA GLU A 56 -1.42 17.15 -16.81
C GLU A 56 -0.38 17.52 -15.74
N ARG A 57 -0.84 17.87 -14.51
CA ARG A 57 0.06 18.18 -13.40
C ARG A 57 0.99 17.01 -13.07
N LEU A 58 0.44 15.80 -12.99
CA LEU A 58 1.22 14.58 -12.69
C LEU A 58 2.20 14.23 -13.80
N PHE A 59 1.80 14.41 -15.06
CA PHE A 59 2.66 14.20 -16.23
C PHE A 59 3.86 15.15 -16.19
N LEU A 60 3.63 16.45 -15.95
CA LEU A 60 4.70 17.45 -15.83
C LEU A 60 5.60 17.16 -14.64
N GLU A 61 5.04 16.77 -13.48
CA GLU A 61 5.79 16.37 -12.29
C GLU A 61 6.69 15.16 -12.59
N ALA A 62 6.17 14.10 -13.20
CA ALA A 62 6.93 12.91 -13.56
C ALA A 62 8.08 13.24 -14.55
N ARG A 63 7.79 14.05 -15.57
CA ARG A 63 8.80 14.52 -16.55
C ARG A 63 9.90 15.34 -15.88
N SER A 64 9.56 16.23 -14.95
CA SER A 64 10.54 17.03 -14.20
C SER A 64 11.49 16.18 -13.33
N LEU A 65 11.04 14.99 -12.97
CA LEU A 65 11.81 13.99 -12.21
C LEU A 65 12.57 12.98 -13.11
N ASN A 66 12.56 13.19 -14.44
CA ASN A 66 13.15 12.31 -15.45
C ASN A 66 12.52 10.89 -15.45
N VAL A 67 11.23 10.77 -15.15
CA VAL A 67 10.47 9.53 -15.29
C VAL A 67 9.93 9.45 -16.73
N GLU A 68 10.12 8.31 -17.38
CA GLU A 68 9.44 8.01 -18.64
C GLU A 68 7.95 7.84 -18.37
N VAL A 69 7.12 8.76 -18.88
CA VAL A 69 5.68 8.81 -18.54
C VAL A 69 4.82 9.05 -19.77
N GLU A 70 3.70 8.35 -19.82
CA GLU A 70 2.59 8.58 -20.75
C GLU A 70 1.30 8.91 -19.96
N SER A 71 0.38 9.62 -20.62
CA SER A 71 -0.94 9.93 -20.09
C SER A 71 -2.01 9.36 -21.02
N ILE A 72 -2.93 8.59 -20.47
CA ILE A 72 -3.96 7.86 -21.22
C ILE A 72 -5.34 8.28 -20.67
N THR A 73 -6.21 8.75 -21.55
CA THR A 73 -7.62 8.97 -21.25
C THR A 73 -8.47 8.01 -22.09
N GLU A 74 -9.27 7.19 -21.39
CA GLU A 74 -10.17 6.20 -21.99
C GLU A 74 -11.63 6.47 -21.61
N LYS A 75 -12.58 5.90 -22.38
CA LYS A 75 -14.01 5.91 -22.04
C LYS A 75 -14.52 4.50 -21.83
N GLY A 76 -15.33 4.28 -20.79
CA GLY A 76 -15.97 3.01 -20.53
C GLY A 76 -15.91 2.58 -19.07
N ASP A 77 -16.00 1.28 -18.84
CA ASP A 77 -15.88 0.68 -17.50
C ASP A 77 -14.40 0.75 -17.03
N PRO A 78 -14.12 1.44 -15.90
CA PRO A 78 -12.75 1.62 -15.44
C PRO A 78 -12.03 0.31 -15.14
N VAL A 79 -12.70 -0.68 -14.54
CA VAL A 79 -12.08 -1.97 -14.21
C VAL A 79 -11.68 -2.70 -15.47
N LYS A 80 -12.57 -2.75 -16.46
CA LYS A 80 -12.31 -3.41 -17.74
C LYS A 80 -11.17 -2.74 -18.49
N LYS A 81 -11.22 -1.41 -18.65
CA LYS A 81 -10.22 -0.64 -19.41
C LYS A 81 -8.83 -0.74 -18.77
N ILE A 82 -8.72 -0.61 -17.44
CA ILE A 82 -7.45 -0.78 -16.74
C ILE A 82 -6.95 -2.22 -16.87
N SER A 83 -7.83 -3.22 -16.75
CA SER A 83 -7.44 -4.63 -16.93
C SER A 83 -6.91 -4.92 -18.33
N ASP A 84 -7.54 -4.35 -19.37
CA ASP A 84 -7.10 -4.49 -20.75
C ASP A 84 -5.72 -3.84 -20.97
N LEU A 85 -5.50 -2.63 -20.42
CA LEU A 85 -4.20 -1.94 -20.47
C LEU A 85 -3.10 -2.72 -19.75
N VAL A 86 -3.40 -3.26 -18.55
CA VAL A 86 -2.47 -4.07 -17.78
C VAL A 86 -2.01 -5.30 -18.57
N ARG A 87 -2.95 -6.04 -19.18
CA ARG A 87 -2.62 -7.23 -19.98
C ARG A 87 -1.87 -6.87 -21.27
N LYS A 88 -2.33 -5.85 -21.99
CA LYS A 88 -1.74 -5.43 -23.26
C LYS A 88 -0.30 -4.94 -23.08
N ASN A 89 -0.05 -4.15 -22.03
CA ASN A 89 1.23 -3.49 -21.84
C ASN A 89 2.18 -4.27 -20.92
N GLY A 90 1.71 -5.35 -20.25
CA GLY A 90 2.51 -6.11 -19.28
C GLY A 90 2.90 -5.26 -18.08
N VAL A 91 1.91 -4.60 -17.44
CA VAL A 91 2.11 -3.77 -16.26
C VAL A 91 2.42 -4.65 -15.06
N ASP A 92 3.46 -4.30 -14.29
CA ASP A 92 3.90 -5.07 -13.13
C ASP A 92 3.14 -4.69 -11.85
N ILE A 93 2.75 -3.41 -11.71
CA ILE A 93 2.03 -2.92 -10.53
C ILE A 93 1.08 -1.78 -10.89
N VAL A 94 -0.10 -1.80 -10.26
CA VAL A 94 -1.12 -0.75 -10.38
C VAL A 94 -1.33 -0.04 -9.05
N PHE A 95 -1.26 1.29 -9.06
CA PHE A 95 -1.64 2.15 -7.94
C PHE A 95 -3.06 2.67 -8.13
N ALA A 96 -3.90 2.52 -7.11
CA ALA A 96 -5.26 3.04 -7.09
C ALA A 96 -5.62 3.62 -5.72
N ALA A 97 -6.29 4.77 -5.69
CA ALA A 97 -6.71 5.39 -4.43
C ALA A 97 -8.06 4.87 -3.94
N THR A 98 -8.25 4.84 -2.62
CA THR A 98 -9.57 4.71 -2.00
C THR A 98 -10.05 6.08 -1.52
N ARG A 99 -11.37 6.30 -1.55
CA ARG A 99 -12.00 7.50 -0.99
C ARG A 99 -12.32 7.30 0.49
N ARG A 100 -12.35 8.40 1.25
CA ARG A 100 -12.72 8.37 2.67
C ARG A 100 -14.16 7.88 2.86
N GLU A 101 -15.06 8.38 2.07
CA GLU A 101 -16.49 8.05 2.11
C GLU A 101 -16.76 6.56 1.85
N ASP A 102 -15.96 5.94 0.99
CA ASP A 102 -16.06 4.51 0.68
C ASP A 102 -15.76 3.64 1.90
N VAL A 103 -14.89 4.14 2.79
CA VAL A 103 -14.46 3.40 3.99
C VAL A 103 -15.43 3.60 5.16
N GLU A 104 -15.94 4.82 5.37
CA GLU A 104 -16.86 5.15 6.45
C GLU A 104 -18.22 4.45 6.32
N LYS A 105 -18.70 4.27 5.08
CA LYS A 105 -20.01 3.67 4.79
C LYS A 105 -20.01 2.13 4.70
N ARG A 106 -18.96 1.44 5.13
CA ARG A 106 -18.75 -0.01 4.93
C ARG A 106 -18.79 -0.46 3.46
N TYR A 107 -18.55 0.45 2.51
CA TYR A 107 -18.62 0.18 1.07
C TYR A 107 -17.27 -0.06 0.40
N PHE A 108 -16.19 -0.27 1.19
CA PHE A 108 -14.91 -0.70 0.61
C PHE A 108 -15.09 -1.91 -0.33
N LEU A 109 -16.06 -2.74 -0.04
CA LEU A 109 -16.45 -3.91 -0.83
C LEU A 109 -16.78 -3.64 -2.30
N LYS A 110 -17.25 -2.44 -2.63
CA LYS A 110 -17.69 -2.05 -3.98
C LYS A 110 -16.81 -0.95 -4.59
N THR A 111 -15.61 -0.72 -4.05
CA THR A 111 -14.73 0.33 -4.58
C THR A 111 -13.96 -0.15 -5.79
N LEU A 112 -13.71 0.78 -6.73
CA LEU A 112 -12.84 0.53 -7.89
C LEU A 112 -11.49 -0.06 -7.48
N ALA A 113 -10.85 0.52 -6.47
CA ALA A 113 -9.54 0.08 -6.00
C ALA A 113 -9.54 -1.39 -5.54
N ARG A 114 -10.59 -1.82 -4.82
CA ARG A 114 -10.74 -3.21 -4.41
C ARG A 114 -11.02 -4.13 -5.60
N GLU A 115 -11.89 -3.72 -6.51
CA GLU A 115 -12.18 -4.51 -7.70
C GLU A 115 -10.92 -4.71 -8.56
N LEU A 116 -10.10 -3.68 -8.73
CA LEU A 116 -8.81 -3.79 -9.39
C LEU A 116 -7.90 -4.77 -8.66
N ALA A 117 -7.77 -4.65 -7.32
CA ALA A 117 -6.95 -5.57 -6.54
C ALA A 117 -7.40 -7.04 -6.63
N MET A 118 -8.68 -7.30 -6.90
CA MET A 118 -9.21 -8.66 -7.03
C MET A 118 -9.12 -9.23 -8.46
N LYS A 119 -9.10 -8.37 -9.47
CA LYS A 119 -9.22 -8.81 -10.87
C LYS A 119 -7.93 -8.70 -11.69
N LEU A 120 -6.97 -7.88 -11.24
CA LEU A 120 -5.74 -7.68 -11.99
C LEU A 120 -4.76 -8.85 -11.81
N PRO A 121 -4.07 -9.25 -12.88
CA PRO A 121 -3.08 -10.33 -12.84
C PRO A 121 -1.70 -9.87 -12.34
N CYS A 122 -1.54 -8.60 -11.97
CA CYS A 122 -0.30 -8.00 -11.51
C CYS A 122 -0.42 -7.51 -10.06
N ALA A 123 0.69 -7.06 -9.47
CA ALA A 123 0.66 -6.47 -8.15
C ALA A 123 -0.24 -5.22 -8.10
N THR A 124 -0.84 -4.98 -6.94
CA THR A 124 -1.67 -3.80 -6.71
C THR A 124 -1.33 -3.11 -5.40
N ALA A 125 -1.25 -1.78 -5.43
CA ALA A 125 -1.10 -0.91 -4.29
C ALA A 125 -2.36 -0.05 -4.13
N ILE A 126 -3.22 -0.42 -3.16
CA ILE A 126 -4.40 0.36 -2.81
C ILE A 126 -3.98 1.43 -1.81
N VAL A 127 -4.10 2.68 -2.18
CA VAL A 127 -3.63 3.81 -1.38
C VAL A 127 -4.78 4.54 -0.72
N ARG A 128 -4.73 4.65 0.60
CA ARG A 128 -5.60 5.51 1.38
C ARG A 128 -4.85 6.73 1.86
N ILE A 129 -5.31 7.89 1.46
CA ILE A 129 -4.76 9.17 1.90
C ILE A 129 -5.59 9.69 3.08
N VAL A 130 -4.92 9.93 4.20
CA VAL A 130 -5.46 10.55 5.42
C VAL A 130 -4.86 11.92 5.63
N ARG A 131 -3.55 12.07 5.38
CA ARG A 131 -2.80 13.30 5.54
C ARG A 131 -2.34 13.82 4.18
N MET A 132 -3.07 14.77 3.63
CA MET A 132 -2.79 15.33 2.30
C MET A 132 -1.43 16.06 2.21
N GLY A 133 -0.94 16.65 3.29
CA GLY A 133 0.36 17.33 3.33
C GLY A 133 1.58 16.40 3.44
N LYS A 134 1.38 15.08 3.54
CA LYS A 134 2.45 14.08 3.71
C LYS A 134 2.60 13.19 2.48
N SER A 135 2.95 13.81 1.35
CA SER A 135 3.17 13.08 0.08
C SER A 135 4.46 12.25 0.08
N TYR A 136 5.42 12.61 0.94
CA TYR A 136 6.74 11.96 1.03
C TYR A 136 6.96 11.39 2.43
N PRO A 137 6.56 10.13 2.69
CA PRO A 137 6.73 9.50 3.99
C PRO A 137 8.20 9.30 4.32
N ARG A 138 8.58 9.55 5.58
CA ARG A 138 9.93 9.32 6.12
C ARG A 138 9.97 8.14 7.09
N ASN A 139 8.83 7.80 7.67
CA ASN A 139 8.70 6.73 8.65
C ASN A 139 7.59 5.77 8.21
N ILE A 140 7.97 4.58 7.79
CA ILE A 140 7.06 3.53 7.29
C ILE A 140 6.89 2.47 8.37
N LEU A 141 5.65 2.17 8.74
CA LEU A 141 5.29 1.03 9.59
C LEU A 141 4.85 -0.14 8.71
N VAL A 142 5.47 -1.29 8.91
CA VAL A 142 5.15 -2.53 8.19
C VAL A 142 4.70 -3.59 9.18
N PRO A 143 3.39 -3.78 9.36
CA PRO A 143 2.86 -4.85 10.17
C PRO A 143 3.12 -6.20 9.49
N LEU A 144 3.77 -7.11 10.22
CA LEU A 144 4.10 -8.43 9.73
C LEU A 144 3.36 -9.49 10.53
N LYS A 145 2.80 -10.46 9.82
CA LYS A 145 2.26 -11.70 10.37
C LYS A 145 3.32 -12.78 10.23
N GLY A 146 3.42 -13.68 11.19
CA GLY A 146 4.20 -14.91 10.99
C GLY A 146 3.61 -15.75 9.85
N HIS A 147 4.44 -16.48 9.12
CA HIS A 147 4.07 -17.29 7.95
C HIS A 147 3.37 -16.47 6.86
N MET A 148 4.17 -15.71 6.14
CA MET A 148 3.71 -14.90 5.02
C MET A 148 3.89 -15.63 3.69
N THR A 149 2.87 -15.61 2.85
CA THR A 149 3.02 -15.92 1.42
C THR A 149 3.61 -14.70 0.71
N ASP A 150 4.31 -14.94 -0.40
CA ASP A 150 4.85 -13.88 -1.28
C ASP A 150 5.77 -12.90 -0.54
N LEU A 151 6.60 -13.42 0.37
CA LEU A 151 7.48 -12.65 1.24
C LEU A 151 8.47 -11.80 0.45
N GLU A 152 9.05 -12.37 -0.61
CA GLU A 152 9.99 -11.68 -1.49
C GLU A 152 9.35 -10.46 -2.15
N ASP A 153 8.17 -10.62 -2.76
CA ASP A 153 7.45 -9.51 -3.40
C ASP A 153 7.12 -8.40 -2.42
N ARG A 154 6.67 -8.77 -1.20
CA ARG A 154 6.32 -7.82 -0.14
C ARG A 154 7.53 -7.05 0.37
N SER A 155 8.63 -7.75 0.64
CA SER A 155 9.85 -7.12 1.13
C SER A 155 10.50 -6.25 0.06
N CYS A 156 10.54 -6.70 -1.20
CA CYS A 156 11.00 -5.91 -2.33
C CYS A 156 10.14 -4.66 -2.56
N PHE A 157 8.82 -4.74 -2.46
CA PHE A 157 7.95 -3.58 -2.58
C PHE A 157 8.26 -2.54 -1.51
N VAL A 158 8.34 -2.95 -0.24
CA VAL A 158 8.65 -2.05 0.87
C VAL A 158 10.05 -1.45 0.73
N ALA A 159 11.04 -2.24 0.35
CA ALA A 159 12.40 -1.75 0.15
C ALA A 159 12.48 -0.70 -0.95
N ASN A 160 11.88 -0.97 -2.12
CA ASN A 160 11.85 0.00 -3.23
C ASN A 160 11.09 1.28 -2.85
N LEU A 161 9.99 1.16 -2.11
CA LEU A 161 9.23 2.32 -1.64
C LEU A 161 10.04 3.12 -0.60
N ALA A 162 10.73 2.45 0.33
CA ALA A 162 11.59 3.09 1.31
C ALA A 162 12.78 3.82 0.64
N MET A 163 13.40 3.22 -0.37
CA MET A 163 14.42 3.90 -1.18
C MET A 163 13.88 5.15 -1.87
N ALA A 164 12.71 5.03 -2.53
CA ALA A 164 12.07 6.13 -3.26
C ALA A 164 11.84 7.37 -2.37
N PHE A 165 11.57 7.15 -1.08
CA PHE A 165 11.29 8.22 -0.13
C PHE A 165 12.43 8.52 0.84
N HIS A 166 13.56 7.79 0.78
CA HIS A 166 14.62 7.82 1.80
C HIS A 166 14.03 7.64 3.20
N ALA A 167 13.14 6.67 3.35
CA ALA A 167 12.38 6.42 4.56
C ALA A 167 13.04 5.34 5.44
N SER A 168 12.85 5.45 6.75
CA SER A 168 13.12 4.35 7.68
C SER A 168 11.90 3.42 7.80
N VAL A 169 12.16 2.14 8.08
CA VAL A 169 11.12 1.11 8.18
C VAL A 169 11.09 0.54 9.59
N THR A 170 9.90 0.51 10.18
CA THR A 170 9.62 -0.22 11.43
C THR A 170 8.86 -1.50 11.07
N LEU A 171 9.51 -2.65 11.27
CA LEU A 171 8.86 -3.96 11.16
C LEU A 171 8.13 -4.25 12.47
N PHE A 172 6.80 -4.33 12.42
CA PHE A 172 5.96 -4.51 13.60
C PHE A 172 5.28 -5.87 13.60
N HIS A 173 5.66 -6.73 14.55
CA HIS A 173 5.09 -8.07 14.70
C HIS A 173 4.27 -8.17 15.97
N LEU A 174 3.06 -8.76 15.84
CA LEU A 174 2.20 -9.06 16.97
C LEU A 174 2.42 -10.48 17.43
N THR A 175 2.91 -10.63 18.64
CA THR A 175 3.00 -11.93 19.31
C THR A 175 1.65 -12.30 19.92
N SER A 176 1.28 -13.57 19.81
CA SER A 176 0.14 -14.09 20.56
C SER A 176 0.37 -13.88 22.04
N PRO A 177 -0.67 -13.53 22.84
CA PRO A 177 -0.56 -13.54 24.30
C PRO A 177 -0.03 -14.91 24.74
N ILE A 178 0.96 -14.92 25.61
CA ILE A 178 1.39 -16.16 26.25
C ILE A 178 0.25 -16.57 27.17
N THR A 179 -0.56 -17.52 26.72
CA THR A 179 -1.68 -18.07 27.53
C THR A 179 -1.19 -19.03 28.61
N ASP A 180 0.11 -19.35 28.65
CA ASP A 180 0.70 -20.29 29.59
C ASP A 180 1.12 -19.62 30.91
N PHE A 181 0.21 -18.89 31.53
CA PHE A 181 0.39 -18.35 32.87
C PHE A 181 0.41 -19.44 33.97
N PHE A 182 0.19 -20.73 33.59
CA PHE A 182 0.01 -21.79 34.60
C PHE A 182 1.29 -22.49 35.06
N HIS A 183 2.46 -22.19 34.49
CA HIS A 183 3.70 -22.91 34.86
C HIS A 183 4.88 -22.03 35.25
N GLY A 184 4.65 -20.88 35.91
CA GLY A 184 5.76 -20.16 36.56
C GLY A 184 6.89 -19.67 35.66
N GLU A 185 6.70 -19.61 34.36
CA GLU A 185 7.71 -19.11 33.45
C GLU A 185 7.81 -17.59 33.50
N THR A 186 8.99 -17.15 33.85
CA THR A 186 9.45 -15.77 33.94
C THR A 186 9.09 -14.99 32.67
N LEU A 187 8.60 -13.77 32.83
CA LEU A 187 8.43 -12.79 31.75
C LEU A 187 9.69 -12.77 30.89
N LEU A 188 9.59 -13.22 29.63
CA LEU A 188 10.70 -13.19 28.70
C LEU A 188 11.24 -11.75 28.61
N ASN A 189 12.55 -11.60 28.75
CA ASN A 189 13.18 -10.31 28.52
C ASN A 189 13.12 -9.94 27.01
N PRO A 190 13.35 -8.68 26.65
CA PRO A 190 13.27 -8.25 25.23
C PRO A 190 14.13 -9.10 24.28
N ALA A 191 15.32 -9.51 24.69
CA ALA A 191 16.22 -10.34 23.90
C ALA A 191 15.69 -11.77 23.68
N GLN A 192 14.97 -12.33 24.65
CA GLN A 192 14.33 -13.63 24.52
C GLN A 192 13.08 -13.58 23.64
N ARG A 193 12.38 -12.44 23.60
CA ARG A 193 11.26 -12.20 22.67
C ARG A 193 11.75 -12.08 21.23
N GLU A 194 12.89 -11.45 21.02
CA GLU A 194 13.51 -11.29 19.70
C GLU A 194 13.94 -12.63 19.10
N LYS A 195 14.41 -13.58 19.93
CA LYS A 195 14.76 -14.96 19.51
C LYS A 195 13.55 -15.83 19.12
N ARG A 196 12.31 -15.38 19.35
CA ARG A 196 11.07 -16.08 18.97
C ARG A 196 10.36 -15.43 17.78
N LEU A 197 11.03 -14.51 17.07
CA LEU A 197 10.46 -13.96 15.86
C LEU A 197 10.43 -15.04 14.76
N PRO A 198 9.34 -15.11 13.96
CA PRO A 198 9.29 -16.00 12.81
C PRO A 198 10.42 -15.73 11.82
N ASP A 199 10.95 -16.79 11.19
CA ASP A 199 12.03 -16.72 10.19
C ASP A 199 11.69 -15.75 9.04
N ASP A 200 10.42 -15.60 8.71
CA ASP A 200 9.93 -14.64 7.70
C ASP A 200 10.34 -13.19 8.01
N ILE A 201 10.41 -12.83 9.31
CA ILE A 201 10.81 -11.47 9.72
C ILE A 201 12.30 -11.26 9.49
N ASP A 202 13.10 -12.30 9.70
CA ASP A 202 14.53 -12.25 9.44
C ASP A 202 14.82 -12.15 7.94
N GLN A 203 14.12 -12.92 7.12
CA GLN A 203 14.21 -12.83 5.66
C GLN A 203 13.77 -11.45 5.15
N PHE A 204 12.69 -10.88 5.71
CA PHE A 204 12.27 -9.52 5.38
C PHE A 204 13.35 -8.50 5.74
N THR A 205 13.94 -8.65 6.92
CA THR A 205 15.04 -7.81 7.40
C THR A 205 16.25 -7.89 6.47
N ASP A 206 16.61 -9.09 6.02
CA ASP A 206 17.76 -9.28 5.12
C ASP A 206 17.51 -8.64 3.74
N CYS A 207 16.27 -8.63 3.26
CA CYS A 207 15.91 -7.85 2.09
C CYS A 207 16.15 -6.34 2.33
N LEU A 208 15.71 -5.78 3.46
CA LEU A 208 15.94 -4.36 3.77
C LEU A 208 17.43 -4.01 3.89
N LYS A 209 18.24 -4.89 4.52
CA LYS A 209 19.70 -4.72 4.61
C LYS A 209 20.35 -4.71 3.23
N LYS A 210 19.93 -5.61 2.32
CA LYS A 210 20.45 -5.67 0.94
C LYS A 210 20.30 -4.33 0.20
N TYR A 211 19.27 -3.56 0.51
CA TYR A 211 19.02 -2.24 -0.06
C TYR A 211 19.48 -1.09 0.83
N ASP A 212 20.27 -1.36 1.88
CA ASP A 212 20.76 -0.37 2.86
C ASP A 212 19.64 0.49 3.48
N ILE A 213 18.47 -0.11 3.74
CA ILE A 213 17.34 0.56 4.34
C ILE A 213 17.47 0.58 5.85
N ARG A 214 17.46 1.78 6.45
CA ARG A 214 17.38 1.95 7.90
C ARG A 214 16.11 1.31 8.44
N HIS A 215 16.22 0.36 9.34
CA HIS A 215 15.08 -0.37 9.89
C HIS A 215 15.23 -0.71 11.37
N GLU A 216 14.11 -0.95 12.03
CA GLU A 216 14.02 -1.50 13.38
C GLU A 216 12.93 -2.57 13.46
N LYS A 217 13.07 -3.50 14.40
CA LYS A 217 12.06 -4.52 14.72
C LYS A 217 11.31 -4.13 15.99
N LYS A 218 10.00 -4.31 16.00
CA LYS A 218 9.15 -4.08 17.17
C LYS A 218 8.16 -5.21 17.33
N THR A 219 7.89 -5.55 18.57
CA THR A 219 6.84 -6.51 18.92
C THR A 219 5.74 -5.82 19.71
N GLY A 220 4.51 -6.23 19.48
CA GLY A 220 3.32 -5.78 20.21
C GLY A 220 2.45 -6.94 20.64
N GLN A 221 1.46 -6.68 21.46
CA GLN A 221 0.46 -7.66 21.92
C GLN A 221 -0.95 -7.06 21.81
N GLY A 222 -1.95 -7.91 21.66
CA GLY A 222 -3.36 -7.50 21.63
C GLY A 222 -4.04 -7.61 20.27
N SER A 223 -5.11 -6.85 20.07
CA SER A 223 -5.87 -6.83 18.80
C SER A 223 -5.01 -6.26 17.68
N VAL A 224 -4.98 -6.96 16.54
CA VAL A 224 -4.12 -6.64 15.39
C VAL A 224 -4.33 -5.21 14.91
N SER A 225 -5.55 -4.84 14.59
CA SER A 225 -5.88 -3.53 14.03
C SER A 225 -5.58 -2.40 15.03
N ARG A 226 -6.00 -2.56 16.27
CA ARG A 226 -5.79 -1.57 17.33
C ARG A 226 -4.31 -1.37 17.64
N SER A 227 -3.53 -2.44 17.72
CA SER A 227 -2.10 -2.35 18.01
C SER A 227 -1.34 -1.65 16.89
N ILE A 228 -1.70 -1.93 15.61
CA ILE A 228 -1.11 -1.26 14.44
C ILE A 228 -1.42 0.25 14.46
N THR A 229 -2.67 0.62 14.69
CA THR A 229 -3.08 2.04 14.68
C THR A 229 -2.48 2.82 15.84
N ILE A 230 -2.39 2.21 17.04
CA ILE A 230 -1.72 2.82 18.20
C ILE A 230 -0.23 3.00 17.95
N GLU A 231 0.48 1.97 17.44
CA GLU A 231 1.92 2.06 17.15
C GLU A 231 2.19 3.12 16.09
N ALA A 232 1.38 3.16 15.01
CA ALA A 232 1.51 4.18 13.98
C ALA A 232 1.31 5.60 14.52
N ALA A 233 0.36 5.81 15.43
CA ALA A 233 0.10 7.10 16.05
C ALA A 233 1.21 7.49 17.05
N HIS A 234 1.60 6.58 17.94
CA HIS A 234 2.63 6.78 18.95
C HIS A 234 3.98 7.16 18.34
N ARG A 235 4.37 6.46 17.26
CA ARG A 235 5.61 6.70 16.54
C ARG A 235 5.53 7.81 15.51
N ARG A 236 4.37 8.40 15.32
CA ARG A 236 4.12 9.42 14.29
C ARG A 236 4.54 8.93 12.89
N ASN A 237 4.24 7.66 12.60
CA ASN A 237 4.50 7.12 11.27
C ASN A 237 3.73 7.92 10.21
N ASP A 238 4.33 8.07 9.04
CA ASP A 238 3.74 8.80 7.92
C ASP A 238 2.93 7.88 7.01
N LEU A 239 3.35 6.61 6.97
CA LEU A 239 2.78 5.59 6.10
C LEU A 239 2.75 4.23 6.81
N ILE A 240 1.64 3.52 6.67
CA ILE A 240 1.55 2.10 6.96
C ILE A 240 1.56 1.33 5.63
N VAL A 241 2.35 0.27 5.51
CA VAL A 241 2.30 -0.65 4.36
C VAL A 241 1.89 -2.02 4.85
N MET A 242 0.69 -2.45 4.50
CA MET A 242 0.13 -3.75 4.86
C MET A 242 0.08 -4.68 3.66
N GLY A 243 0.52 -5.93 3.85
CA GLY A 243 0.26 -6.97 2.87
C GLY A 243 -1.19 -7.46 2.94
N ALA A 244 -1.79 -7.70 1.78
CA ALA A 244 -3.06 -8.40 1.67
C ALA A 244 -2.93 -9.63 0.75
N SER A 245 -3.75 -10.65 1.01
CA SER A 245 -4.00 -11.75 0.09
C SER A 245 -5.41 -11.62 -0.49
N GLU A 246 -5.69 -12.29 -1.60
CA GLU A 246 -7.05 -12.33 -2.15
C GLU A 246 -8.08 -12.79 -1.11
N ARG A 247 -7.72 -13.80 -0.29
CA ARG A 247 -8.57 -14.30 0.79
C ARG A 247 -8.84 -13.23 1.86
N SER A 248 -7.85 -12.38 2.19
CA SER A 248 -8.05 -11.32 3.17
C SER A 248 -8.93 -10.21 2.62
N LEU A 249 -8.82 -9.89 1.34
CA LEU A 249 -9.70 -8.94 0.66
C LEU A 249 -11.14 -9.47 0.50
N LEU A 250 -11.32 -10.79 0.32
CA LEU A 250 -12.64 -11.43 0.25
C LEU A 250 -13.32 -11.53 1.62
N ARG A 251 -12.58 -11.85 2.69
CA ARG A 251 -13.12 -12.03 4.04
C ARG A 251 -13.71 -10.75 4.65
N SER A 252 -13.44 -9.59 4.07
CA SER A 252 -14.07 -8.33 4.52
C SER A 252 -15.61 -8.35 4.47
N ILE A 253 -16.21 -9.36 3.81
CA ILE A 253 -17.65 -9.53 3.70
C ILE A 253 -18.28 -10.11 4.99
N THR A 254 -17.52 -10.86 5.80
CA THR A 254 -18.06 -11.67 6.90
C THR A 254 -17.73 -11.19 8.31
N GLY A 255 -17.10 -10.02 8.47
CA GLY A 255 -16.82 -9.38 9.77
C GLY A 255 -15.43 -9.66 10.35
N GLY A 256 -14.82 -8.63 10.94
CA GLY A 256 -13.60 -8.75 11.72
C GLY A 256 -12.29 -8.86 10.93
N ASN A 257 -12.21 -8.27 9.72
CA ASN A 257 -10.96 -8.25 8.96
C ASN A 257 -10.03 -7.12 9.44
N PRO A 258 -8.85 -7.43 9.98
CA PRO A 258 -7.90 -6.41 10.46
C PRO A 258 -7.50 -5.39 9.38
N VAL A 259 -7.45 -5.79 8.10
CA VAL A 259 -7.12 -4.87 6.98
C VAL A 259 -8.19 -3.78 6.85
N GLU A 260 -9.46 -4.14 6.94
CA GLU A 260 -10.58 -3.20 6.84
C GLU A 260 -10.66 -2.26 8.05
N GLU A 261 -10.41 -2.80 9.26
CA GLU A 261 -10.37 -2.00 10.48
C GLU A 261 -9.22 -0.98 10.44
N VAL A 262 -8.00 -1.40 10.05
CA VAL A 262 -6.87 -0.49 9.88
C VAL A 262 -7.17 0.53 8.77
N LEU A 263 -7.77 0.12 7.67
CA LEU A 263 -8.15 1.02 6.58
C LEU A 263 -9.08 2.14 7.07
N ARG A 264 -10.01 1.81 7.99
CA ARG A 264 -10.96 2.77 8.57
C ARG A 264 -10.32 3.70 9.61
N GLU A 265 -9.46 3.15 10.47
CA GLU A 265 -8.98 3.82 11.68
C GLU A 265 -7.53 4.34 11.59
N THR A 266 -6.88 4.16 10.45
CA THR A 266 -5.48 4.56 10.29
C THR A 266 -5.24 6.04 10.60
N PRO A 267 -4.23 6.38 11.43
CA PRO A 267 -3.90 7.76 11.76
C PRO A 267 -3.05 8.46 10.70
N CYS A 268 -2.54 7.72 9.73
CA CYS A 268 -1.66 8.19 8.67
C CYS A 268 -2.03 7.55 7.33
N ASN A 269 -1.30 7.88 6.27
CA ASN A 269 -1.51 7.26 4.97
C ASN A 269 -1.27 5.75 5.04
N LEU A 270 -1.97 4.99 4.22
CA LEU A 270 -1.90 3.53 4.22
C LEU A 270 -1.82 3.01 2.79
N ILE A 271 -0.95 2.04 2.57
CA ILE A 271 -0.94 1.22 1.36
C ILE A 271 -1.30 -0.22 1.73
N ILE A 272 -2.30 -0.76 1.05
CA ILE A 272 -2.58 -2.19 1.05
C ILE A 272 -1.93 -2.77 -0.20
N PHE A 273 -0.92 -3.58 -0.02
CA PHE A 273 -0.17 -4.21 -1.10
C PHE A 273 -0.63 -5.65 -1.30
N ARG A 274 -1.09 -5.98 -2.52
CA ARG A 274 -1.34 -7.34 -2.97
C ARG A 274 -0.30 -7.70 -4.02
N PRO A 275 0.49 -8.76 -3.83
CA PRO A 275 1.38 -9.32 -4.85
C PRO A 275 0.64 -9.74 -6.12
N GLY A 276 1.35 -9.90 -7.21
CA GLY A 276 0.80 -10.33 -8.50
C GLY A 276 0.48 -11.82 -8.58
#